data_bddf868af654d654c20a575c20ca24b7
#
_entry.id   bddf868af654d654c20a575c20ca24b7
#
_cell.length_a   1.000
_cell.length_b   1.000
_cell.length_c   1.000
_cell.angle_alpha   90.00
_cell.angle_beta   90.00
_cell.angle_gamma   90.00
#
_symmetry.space_group_name_H-M   'P 1'
#
loop_
_entity.id
_entity.type
_entity.pdbx_description
1 polymer ?
#
loop_
_entity_poly.entity_id
_entity_poly.type
_entity_poly.pdbx_seq_one_letter_code
_entity_poly.pdbx_strand_id
1 'polypeptide(L)'
;MATRRRSTEFRMAAALLAVLIGITAAALSGRLLSKKLTIQNAETGEMYVSEEVRAGDILEFGWTHSFEHIPWNEYYEILEDGSFVLHTISVAGFGAGIPAEMDVAYRYENGLIYMDGIESCFQQFNWINSQTALREIRLNGELLIRGEDMPHHEKMVLVVK
;
A
#
# COMPACT_ATOMS: atom_id res chain seq x y z
N MET A 1 44.67 7.06 38.88
CA MET A 1 44.08 7.61 37.63
C MET A 1 43.54 6.49 36.68
N ALA A 2 44.05 5.27 36.70
CA ALA A 2 43.67 4.17 35.82
C ALA A 2 42.26 3.57 36.05
N THR A 3 41.78 3.57 37.29
CA THR A 3 40.47 2.96 37.65
C THR A 3 39.28 3.73 37.13
N ARG A 4 39.36 5.05 36.99
CA ARG A 4 38.26 5.92 36.52
C ARG A 4 38.05 5.77 35.01
N ARG A 5 39.12 5.53 34.24
CA ARG A 5 39.07 5.36 32.80
C ARG A 5 38.40 4.03 32.41
N ARG A 6 38.73 2.94 33.10
CA ARG A 6 38.11 1.60 32.90
C ARG A 6 36.58 1.61 33.17
N SER A 7 36.13 2.37 34.19
CA SER A 7 34.70 2.45 34.50
C SER A 7 33.92 3.25 33.43
N THR A 8 34.53 4.21 32.77
CA THR A 8 33.90 4.97 31.67
C THR A 8 33.80 4.14 30.40
N GLU A 9 34.85 3.41 30.06
CA GLU A 9 34.86 2.50 28.89
C GLU A 9 33.85 1.36 29.07
N PHE A 10 33.72 0.81 30.28
CA PHE A 10 32.70 -0.21 30.58
C PHE A 10 31.26 0.35 30.47
N ARG A 11 31.03 1.56 30.94
CA ARG A 11 29.71 2.23 30.82
C ARG A 11 29.36 2.54 29.37
N MET A 12 30.31 2.96 28.57
CA MET A 12 30.11 3.21 27.15
C MET A 12 29.81 1.90 26.39
N ALA A 13 30.54 0.84 26.68
CA ALA A 13 30.30 -0.49 26.07
C ALA A 13 28.92 -1.04 26.45
N ALA A 14 28.49 -0.90 27.70
CA ALA A 14 27.17 -1.30 28.16
C ALA A 14 26.05 -0.49 27.51
N ALA A 15 26.24 0.82 27.32
CA ALA A 15 25.28 1.68 26.64
C ALA A 15 25.15 1.31 25.15
N LEU A 16 26.26 1.06 24.47
CA LEU A 16 26.27 0.61 23.07
C LEU A 16 25.56 -0.74 22.90
N LEU A 17 25.81 -1.67 23.80
CA LEU A 17 25.16 -2.99 23.80
C LEU A 17 23.64 -2.85 24.02
N ALA A 18 23.20 -2.02 24.94
CA ALA A 18 21.78 -1.75 25.21
C ALA A 18 21.08 -1.12 23.99
N VAL A 19 21.73 -0.19 23.30
CA VAL A 19 21.22 0.40 22.04
C VAL A 19 21.13 -0.68 20.95
N LEU A 20 22.15 -1.51 20.81
CA LEU A 20 22.15 -2.59 19.82
C LEU A 20 21.01 -3.60 20.07
N ILE A 21 20.81 -4.00 21.32
CA ILE A 21 19.70 -4.89 21.72
C ILE A 21 18.35 -4.21 21.47
N GLY A 22 18.23 -2.91 21.75
CA GLY A 22 17.02 -2.15 21.47
C GLY A 22 16.67 -2.08 19.98
N ILE A 23 17.67 -1.85 19.14
CA ILE A 23 17.49 -1.82 17.67
C ILE A 23 17.12 -3.21 17.14
N THR A 24 17.77 -4.27 17.60
CA THR A 24 17.46 -5.65 17.18
C THR A 24 16.07 -6.08 17.64
N ALA A 25 15.66 -5.72 18.86
CA ALA A 25 14.33 -6.03 19.38
C ALA A 25 13.25 -5.28 18.60
N ALA A 26 13.46 -4.00 18.26
CA ALA A 26 12.54 -3.23 17.45
C ALA A 26 12.40 -3.77 16.02
N ALA A 27 13.52 -4.17 15.38
CA ALA A 27 13.53 -4.78 14.08
C ALA A 27 12.81 -6.14 14.09
N LEU A 28 13.00 -6.95 15.13
CA LEU A 28 12.35 -8.25 15.29
C LEU A 28 10.84 -8.08 15.54
N SER A 29 10.44 -7.12 16.36
CA SER A 29 9.02 -6.80 16.61
C SER A 29 8.31 -6.33 15.35
N GLY A 30 8.97 -5.48 14.54
CA GLY A 30 8.44 -5.05 13.25
C GLY A 30 8.24 -6.19 12.26
N ARG A 31 9.10 -7.22 12.30
CA ARG A 31 9.00 -8.39 11.44
C ARG A 31 7.90 -9.39 11.89
N LEU A 32 7.61 -9.46 13.19
CA LEU A 32 6.54 -10.29 13.75
C LEU A 32 5.14 -9.74 13.45
N LEU A 33 5.02 -8.47 13.08
CA LEU A 33 3.76 -7.80 12.75
C LEU A 33 3.56 -7.63 11.24
N SER A 34 4.50 -8.10 10.40
CA SER A 34 4.33 -8.05 8.96
C SER A 34 3.31 -9.09 8.51
N LYS A 35 2.43 -8.70 7.61
CA LYS A 35 1.49 -9.54 6.87
C LYS A 35 1.99 -9.70 5.43
N LYS A 36 1.34 -10.54 4.66
CA LYS A 36 1.68 -10.75 3.26
C LYS A 36 0.56 -10.27 2.35
N LEU A 37 0.85 -9.26 1.52
CA LEU A 37 0.02 -8.88 0.41
C LEU A 37 0.33 -9.80 -0.77
N THR A 38 -0.70 -10.39 -1.36
CA THR A 38 -0.57 -11.25 -2.53
C THR A 38 -1.51 -10.81 -3.64
N ILE A 39 -1.04 -10.88 -4.89
CA ILE A 39 -1.86 -10.76 -6.09
C ILE A 39 -1.71 -12.08 -6.84
N GLN A 40 -2.82 -12.75 -7.09
CA GLN A 40 -2.84 -14.03 -7.78
C GLN A 40 -4.04 -14.16 -8.70
N ASN A 41 -3.92 -15.09 -9.67
CA ASN A 41 -5.07 -15.53 -10.44
C ASN A 41 -6.07 -16.24 -9.52
N ALA A 42 -7.31 -15.82 -9.52
CA ALA A 42 -8.35 -16.34 -8.61
C ALA A 42 -8.78 -17.78 -8.96
N GLU A 43 -8.53 -18.25 -10.18
CA GLU A 43 -8.93 -19.58 -10.66
C GLU A 43 -7.78 -20.58 -10.62
N THR A 44 -6.57 -20.17 -11.06
CA THR A 44 -5.41 -21.06 -11.15
C THR A 44 -4.52 -21.01 -9.91
N GLY A 45 -4.60 -19.93 -9.13
CA GLY A 45 -3.70 -19.69 -7.99
C GLY A 45 -2.31 -19.21 -8.40
N GLU A 46 -2.04 -18.94 -9.67
CA GLU A 46 -0.78 -18.39 -10.13
C GLU A 46 -0.47 -17.05 -9.45
N MET A 47 0.71 -16.95 -8.85
CA MET A 47 1.13 -15.81 -8.04
C MET A 47 1.92 -14.80 -8.87
N TYR A 48 1.49 -13.54 -8.86
CA TYR A 48 2.16 -12.42 -9.55
C TYR A 48 2.92 -11.51 -8.58
N VAL A 49 2.38 -11.29 -7.38
CA VAL A 49 2.98 -10.45 -6.34
C VAL A 49 2.90 -11.15 -4.99
N SER A 50 3.96 -11.02 -4.20
CA SER A 50 4.00 -11.49 -2.82
C SER A 50 4.95 -10.59 -2.01
N GLU A 51 4.40 -9.58 -1.32
CA GLU A 51 5.15 -8.55 -0.60
C GLU A 51 4.81 -8.53 0.90
N GLU A 52 5.79 -8.18 1.73
CA GLU A 52 5.57 -7.93 3.16
C GLU A 52 4.94 -6.54 3.36
N VAL A 53 3.83 -6.51 4.10
CA VAL A 53 3.10 -5.28 4.39
C VAL A 53 2.78 -5.16 5.88
N ARG A 54 2.45 -3.93 6.29
CA ARG A 54 2.07 -3.59 7.67
C ARG A 54 0.83 -2.70 7.65
N ALA A 55 0.16 -2.63 8.79
CA ALA A 55 -0.87 -1.64 9.01
C ALA A 55 -0.30 -0.22 8.81
N GLY A 56 -1.05 0.64 8.12
CA GLY A 56 -0.64 1.97 7.72
C GLY A 56 0.06 2.06 6.36
N ASP A 57 0.42 0.93 5.72
CA ASP A 57 0.93 0.96 4.35
C ASP A 57 -0.17 1.39 3.37
N ILE A 58 0.22 2.17 2.36
CA ILE A 58 -0.70 2.71 1.36
C ILE A 58 -0.59 1.91 0.06
N LEU A 59 -1.71 1.29 -0.31
CA LEU A 59 -1.90 0.61 -1.59
C LEU A 59 -2.59 1.57 -2.56
N GLU A 60 -2.04 1.75 -3.75
CA GLU A 60 -2.60 2.58 -4.80
C GLU A 60 -2.95 1.73 -6.01
N PHE A 61 -4.18 1.87 -6.51
CA PHE A 61 -4.60 1.39 -7.83
C PHE A 61 -4.65 2.56 -8.80
N GLY A 62 -3.86 2.47 -9.87
CA GLY A 62 -3.89 3.41 -10.98
C GLY A 62 -4.65 2.84 -12.18
N TRP A 63 -5.79 3.44 -12.50
CA TRP A 63 -6.65 3.03 -13.63
C TRP A 63 -6.65 4.08 -14.74
N THR A 64 -6.99 3.66 -15.94
CA THR A 64 -7.51 4.52 -17.00
C THR A 64 -9.02 4.39 -17.02
N HIS A 65 -9.75 5.48 -16.80
CA HIS A 65 -11.20 5.47 -16.84
C HIS A 65 -11.69 5.00 -18.22
N SER A 66 -12.55 3.99 -18.25
CA SER A 66 -12.89 3.27 -19.50
C SER A 66 -13.63 4.12 -20.54
N PHE A 67 -14.35 5.16 -20.13
CA PHE A 67 -15.11 6.04 -21.00
C PHE A 67 -14.37 7.33 -21.31
N GLU A 68 -13.90 8.04 -20.28
CA GLU A 68 -13.26 9.35 -20.44
C GLU A 68 -11.77 9.25 -20.83
N HIS A 69 -11.16 8.05 -20.70
CA HIS A 69 -9.74 7.77 -20.97
C HIS A 69 -8.77 8.64 -20.16
N ILE A 70 -9.20 9.09 -18.99
CA ILE A 70 -8.41 9.91 -18.05
C ILE A 70 -7.89 9.05 -16.88
N PRO A 71 -6.83 9.51 -16.18
CA PRO A 71 -6.35 8.86 -14.97
C PRO A 71 -7.41 8.83 -13.88
N TRP A 72 -7.54 7.68 -13.23
CA TRP A 72 -8.30 7.44 -12.02
C TRP A 72 -7.39 6.69 -11.06
N ASN A 73 -7.13 7.22 -9.87
CA ASN A 73 -6.35 6.52 -8.86
C ASN A 73 -7.14 6.40 -7.56
N GLU A 74 -6.95 5.29 -6.87
CA GLU A 74 -7.60 4.95 -5.60
C GLU A 74 -6.51 4.65 -4.59
N TYR A 75 -6.60 5.26 -3.39
CA TYR A 75 -5.61 5.15 -2.33
C TYR A 75 -6.25 4.48 -1.11
N TYR A 76 -5.71 3.33 -0.75
CA TYR A 76 -6.18 2.49 0.33
C TYR A 76 -5.13 2.35 1.42
N GLU A 77 -5.52 2.50 2.67
CA GLU A 77 -4.69 2.15 3.81
C GLU A 77 -4.93 0.68 4.19
N ILE A 78 -3.85 -0.07 4.45
CA ILE A 78 -3.92 -1.44 4.97
C ILE A 78 -4.11 -1.37 6.48
N LEU A 79 -5.13 -2.06 7.01
CA LEU A 79 -5.45 -2.09 8.42
C LEU A 79 -4.76 -3.26 9.15
N GLU A 80 -4.79 -3.24 10.49
CA GLU A 80 -4.18 -4.27 11.34
C GLU A 80 -4.74 -5.68 11.08
N ASP A 81 -6.01 -5.81 10.72
CA ASP A 81 -6.65 -7.10 10.40
C ASP A 81 -6.33 -7.60 8.99
N GLY A 82 -5.72 -6.76 8.13
CA GLY A 82 -5.41 -7.04 6.73
C GLY A 82 -6.50 -6.58 5.78
N SER A 83 -7.54 -5.92 6.26
CA SER A 83 -8.51 -5.23 5.42
C SER A 83 -7.94 -3.90 4.91
N PHE A 84 -8.69 -3.25 4.01
CA PHE A 84 -8.32 -2.00 3.37
C PHE A 84 -9.39 -0.95 3.63
N VAL A 85 -8.99 0.30 3.81
CA VAL A 85 -9.90 1.43 3.83
C VAL A 85 -9.53 2.40 2.70
N LEU A 86 -10.49 2.72 1.84
CA LEU A 86 -10.35 3.73 0.80
C LEU A 86 -10.43 5.12 1.44
N HIS A 87 -9.35 5.87 1.37
CA HIS A 87 -9.30 7.24 1.90
C HIS A 87 -9.48 8.30 0.83
N THR A 88 -8.92 8.07 -0.36
CA THR A 88 -8.84 9.07 -1.41
C THR A 88 -9.05 8.46 -2.77
N ILE A 89 -9.79 9.15 -3.62
CA ILE A 89 -9.81 8.94 -5.07
C ILE A 89 -9.25 10.19 -5.74
N SER A 90 -8.42 10.04 -6.78
CA SER A 90 -8.03 11.15 -7.62
C SER A 90 -8.38 10.90 -9.09
N VAL A 91 -8.89 11.94 -9.76
CA VAL A 91 -9.31 11.90 -11.17
C VAL A 91 -8.83 13.15 -11.91
N ALA A 92 -8.60 13.06 -13.22
CA ALA A 92 -8.20 14.21 -14.02
C ALA A 92 -9.36 15.11 -14.44
N GLY A 93 -10.60 14.72 -14.18
CA GLY A 93 -11.80 15.49 -14.49
C GLY A 93 -13.05 14.76 -14.07
N PHE A 94 -14.19 15.45 -14.02
CA PHE A 94 -15.48 14.82 -13.83
C PHE A 94 -16.06 14.39 -15.17
N GLY A 95 -16.77 13.28 -15.19
CA GLY A 95 -17.39 12.71 -16.38
C GLY A 95 -18.35 11.57 -16.06
N ALA A 96 -18.73 10.79 -17.05
CA ALA A 96 -19.68 9.70 -16.89
C ALA A 96 -19.18 8.63 -15.90
N GLY A 97 -19.94 8.39 -14.84
CA GLY A 97 -19.61 7.39 -13.80
C GLY A 97 -18.62 7.86 -12.75
N ILE A 98 -18.13 9.10 -12.84
CA ILE A 98 -17.28 9.71 -11.81
C ILE A 98 -18.19 10.44 -10.82
N PRO A 99 -18.15 10.14 -9.51
CA PRO A 99 -19.01 10.80 -8.54
C PRO A 99 -18.63 12.27 -8.41
N ALA A 100 -19.48 13.15 -8.93
CA ALA A 100 -19.29 14.61 -8.86
C ALA A 100 -19.85 15.24 -7.56
N GLU A 101 -20.69 14.50 -6.85
CA GLU A 101 -21.36 14.94 -5.61
C GLU A 101 -21.18 13.87 -4.54
N MET A 102 -20.03 13.88 -3.90
CA MET A 102 -19.76 13.10 -2.66
C MET A 102 -19.69 14.07 -1.49
N ASP A 103 -20.14 13.64 -0.32
CA ASP A 103 -19.97 14.39 0.94
C ASP A 103 -18.56 14.18 1.49
N VAL A 104 -17.57 14.69 0.76
CA VAL A 104 -16.13 14.54 1.04
C VAL A 104 -15.39 15.86 0.78
N ALA A 105 -14.18 15.96 1.26
CA ALA A 105 -13.32 17.11 0.97
C ALA A 105 -12.76 17.02 -0.46
N TYR A 106 -12.81 18.11 -1.21
CA TYR A 106 -12.25 18.22 -2.56
C TYR A 106 -10.98 19.06 -2.54
N ARG A 107 -9.94 18.56 -3.17
CA ARG A 107 -8.63 19.22 -3.31
C ARG A 107 -8.21 19.18 -4.78
N TYR A 108 -7.71 20.29 -5.30
CA TYR A 108 -7.22 20.42 -6.68
C TYR A 108 -5.73 20.58 -6.65
N GLU A 109 -4.99 19.62 -7.21
CA GLU A 109 -3.54 19.62 -7.17
C GLU A 109 -2.96 18.90 -8.40
N ASN A 110 -1.94 19.52 -9.04
CA ASN A 110 -1.22 18.95 -10.18
C ASN A 110 -2.12 18.48 -11.35
N GLY A 111 -3.25 19.17 -11.60
CA GLY A 111 -4.19 18.81 -12.64
C GLY A 111 -5.12 17.65 -12.30
N LEU A 112 -5.12 17.19 -11.07
CA LEU A 112 -6.03 16.17 -10.54
C LEU A 112 -6.99 16.77 -9.51
N ILE A 113 -8.14 16.16 -9.42
CA ILE A 113 -9.16 16.40 -8.40
C ILE A 113 -9.07 15.25 -7.42
N TYR A 114 -8.76 15.55 -6.17
CA TYR A 114 -8.73 14.59 -5.08
C TYR A 114 -10.02 14.68 -4.28
N MET A 115 -10.60 13.54 -3.98
CA MET A 115 -11.75 13.33 -3.11
C MET A 115 -11.27 12.63 -1.87
N ASP A 116 -11.07 13.38 -0.79
CA ASP A 116 -10.47 12.91 0.46
C ASP A 116 -11.54 12.62 1.52
N GLY A 117 -11.32 11.62 2.39
CA GLY A 117 -12.20 11.28 3.48
C GLY A 117 -13.29 10.24 3.12
N ILE A 118 -13.00 9.36 2.17
CA ILE A 118 -13.90 8.28 1.75
C ILE A 118 -13.70 7.08 2.67
N GLU A 119 -14.31 6.85 3.71
CA GLU A 119 -14.05 5.77 4.68
C GLU A 119 -14.71 4.42 4.32
N SER A 120 -14.54 3.94 3.09
CA SER A 120 -15.09 2.67 2.62
C SER A 120 -14.12 1.51 2.86
N CYS A 121 -14.59 0.43 3.52
CA CYS A 121 -13.76 -0.72 3.89
C CYS A 121 -13.92 -1.89 2.92
N PHE A 122 -12.82 -2.60 2.66
CA PHE A 122 -12.75 -3.76 1.77
C PHE A 122 -11.92 -4.87 2.43
N GLN A 123 -12.34 -6.13 2.30
CA GLN A 123 -11.59 -7.27 2.82
C GLN A 123 -10.55 -7.79 1.82
N GLN A 124 -10.84 -7.63 0.53
CA GLN A 124 -10.00 -8.03 -0.61
C GLN A 124 -10.49 -7.32 -1.87
N PHE A 125 -9.67 -7.36 -2.91
CA PHE A 125 -10.06 -6.88 -4.23
C PHE A 125 -10.18 -8.04 -5.19
N ASN A 126 -11.25 -8.05 -5.99
CA ASN A 126 -11.45 -9.01 -7.07
C ASN A 126 -11.75 -8.21 -8.34
N TRP A 127 -11.00 -8.48 -9.42
CA TRP A 127 -11.24 -7.83 -10.70
C TRP A 127 -10.95 -8.77 -11.87
N ILE A 128 -11.49 -8.45 -13.03
CA ILE A 128 -11.06 -9.04 -14.29
C ILE A 128 -9.96 -8.14 -14.84
N ASN A 129 -8.74 -8.67 -14.99
CA ASN A 129 -7.62 -7.87 -15.42
C ASN A 129 -7.82 -7.31 -16.83
N SER A 130 -7.57 -6.03 -16.99
CA SER A 130 -7.52 -5.35 -18.28
C SER A 130 -6.18 -4.67 -18.44
N GLN A 131 -5.38 -5.13 -19.38
CA GLN A 131 -4.06 -4.58 -19.68
C GLN A 131 -4.12 -3.12 -20.17
N THR A 132 -5.29 -2.64 -20.56
CA THR A 132 -5.51 -1.25 -20.99
C THR A 132 -6.15 -0.37 -19.93
N ALA A 133 -6.91 -0.94 -18.99
CA ALA A 133 -7.59 -0.19 -17.94
C ALA A 133 -6.74 -0.10 -16.66
N LEU A 134 -6.21 -1.21 -16.16
CA LEU A 134 -5.29 -1.20 -15.02
C LEU A 134 -3.91 -0.75 -15.50
N ARG A 135 -3.47 0.42 -15.08
CA ARG A 135 -2.14 0.93 -15.40
C ARG A 135 -1.10 0.30 -14.48
N GLU A 136 -1.30 0.40 -13.18
CA GLU A 136 -0.35 -0.05 -12.17
C GLU A 136 -1.00 -0.21 -10.80
N ILE A 137 -0.36 -1.03 -9.96
CA ILE A 137 -0.60 -1.12 -8.53
C ILE A 137 0.71 -0.76 -7.84
N ARG A 138 0.64 0.14 -6.84
CA ARG A 138 1.79 0.61 -6.07
C ARG A 138 1.59 0.34 -4.58
N LEU A 139 2.69 0.18 -3.87
CA LEU A 139 2.72 0.11 -2.41
C LEU A 139 3.68 1.19 -1.90
N ASN A 140 3.18 2.09 -1.06
CA ASN A 140 3.93 3.24 -0.53
C ASN A 140 4.63 4.07 -1.64
N GLY A 141 3.97 4.19 -2.81
CA GLY A 141 4.51 4.87 -3.99
C GLY A 141 5.46 4.05 -4.85
N GLU A 142 5.89 2.85 -4.42
CA GLU A 142 6.74 1.95 -5.21
C GLU A 142 5.89 1.02 -6.08
N LEU A 143 6.29 0.83 -7.33
CA LEU A 143 5.58 -0.03 -8.29
C LEU A 143 5.64 -1.49 -7.84
N LEU A 144 4.49 -2.13 -7.66
CA LEU A 144 4.38 -3.56 -7.45
C LEU A 144 4.24 -4.32 -8.78
N ILE A 145 3.27 -3.90 -9.61
CA ILE A 145 2.94 -4.59 -10.87
C ILE A 145 2.16 -3.65 -11.80
N ARG A 146 2.26 -3.88 -13.11
CA ARG A 146 1.40 -3.25 -14.10
C ARG A 146 0.31 -4.20 -14.57
N GLY A 147 -0.79 -3.65 -15.08
CA GLY A 147 -1.85 -4.46 -15.68
C GLY A 147 -1.38 -5.29 -16.87
N GLU A 148 -0.39 -4.79 -17.63
CA GLU A 148 0.23 -5.49 -18.76
C GLU A 148 1.07 -6.71 -18.37
N ASP A 149 1.55 -6.78 -17.12
CA ASP A 149 2.34 -7.89 -16.59
C ASP A 149 1.47 -9.09 -16.17
N MET A 150 0.15 -8.94 -16.20
CA MET A 150 -0.82 -9.98 -15.88
C MET A 150 -1.66 -10.36 -17.11
N PRO A 151 -2.17 -11.61 -17.19
CA PRO A 151 -3.02 -12.04 -18.30
C PRO A 151 -4.25 -11.15 -18.48
N HIS A 152 -4.58 -10.87 -19.74
CA HIS A 152 -5.77 -10.10 -20.07
C HIS A 152 -7.05 -10.94 -19.92
N HIS A 153 -8.12 -10.34 -19.38
CA HIS A 153 -9.43 -10.94 -19.16
C HIS A 153 -9.47 -12.11 -18.15
N GLU A 154 -8.43 -12.29 -17.35
CA GLU A 154 -8.44 -13.26 -16.26
C GLU A 154 -8.84 -12.64 -14.93
N LYS A 155 -9.39 -13.46 -14.04
CA LYS A 155 -9.83 -13.02 -12.71
C LYS A 155 -8.64 -12.97 -11.75
N MET A 156 -8.42 -11.81 -11.15
CA MET A 156 -7.40 -11.57 -10.16
C MET A 156 -8.00 -11.37 -8.79
N VAL A 157 -7.25 -11.74 -7.77
CA VAL A 157 -7.54 -11.43 -6.38
C VAL A 157 -6.31 -10.83 -5.71
N LEU A 158 -6.53 -9.74 -4.96
CA LEU A 158 -5.54 -9.15 -4.06
C LEU A 158 -6.05 -9.28 -2.64
N VAL A 159 -5.23 -9.82 -1.75
CA VAL A 159 -5.54 -10.05 -0.35
C VAL A 159 -4.30 -9.89 0.53
N VAL A 160 -4.49 -9.48 1.79
CA VAL A 160 -3.47 -9.46 2.84
C VAL A 160 -3.79 -10.55 3.87
N LYS A 161 -2.78 -11.37 4.17
CA LYS A 161 -2.87 -12.51 5.14
C LYS A 161 -1.74 -12.47 6.17
#